data_8d12b2be362a0486fb3f323859e0cb8c
#
_entry.id   8d12b2be362a0486fb3f323859e0cb8c
#
_cell.length_a   1.000
_cell.length_b   1.000
_cell.length_c   1.000
_cell.angle_alpha   90.00
_cell.angle_beta   90.00
_cell.angle_gamma   90.00
#
_symmetry.space_group_name_H-M   'P 1'
#
loop_
_entity.id
_entity.type
_entity.pdbx_description
1 polymer ?
#
loop_
_entity_poly.entity_id
_entity_poly.type
_entity_poly.pdbx_seq_one_letter_code
_entity_poly.pdbx_strand_id
1 'polypeptide(L)'
;MLTLAPGVTLWDSGEFLAAIHSLGIPHPPGTPFYVLIGKVWSMMFASVFGFARSINLLSACCTAFACGILTNLFATWTEDGLAATAAGLTAGLMSTVWLNATETEVYAVAFLFGVIILWAADRAGKNSDARWALLAAYLAGLSWSLHLIALLVVPSAILLVFSTGDGYFAVPVGRRYVDGRREAHSFAKLLRGGVLVALVGMTAIAFLVIRARHDPAINQGDPSSASSLIDVLLRRQYDVAPLWPRQAPFYLQLGNVFEYADWQFAKGLAPDAPPSWWRTPISVLYALVGLCGFIVHRNSDRRSWRALVVLFLVSLLGVVAYLNLKAGPSFGAGFLPAAAPHEARERDYFFFWFFVCWGLWAGFGAIRLSRLLVTPLNLVALVLPFAPALLNWTAVDRRTDPVEIRARLDES
;
A
#
# COMPACT_ATOMS: atom_id res chain seq x y z
N MET A 1 -7.75 -8.47 -14.39
CA MET A 1 -8.97 -8.98 -15.09
C MET A 1 -9.02 -10.50 -15.06
N LEU A 2 -7.96 -11.21 -15.45
CA LEU A 2 -7.97 -12.68 -15.55
C LEU A 2 -8.08 -13.42 -14.20
N THR A 3 -7.79 -12.77 -13.08
CA THR A 3 -7.86 -13.31 -11.71
C THR A 3 -8.86 -12.57 -10.83
N LEU A 4 -9.63 -11.65 -11.43
CA LEU A 4 -10.58 -10.79 -10.73
C LEU A 4 -11.75 -11.60 -10.16
N ALA A 5 -12.09 -11.37 -8.90
CA ALA A 5 -13.27 -11.95 -8.28
C ALA A 5 -14.55 -11.54 -9.04
N PRO A 6 -15.41 -12.47 -9.41
CA PRO A 6 -16.66 -12.17 -10.11
C PRO A 6 -17.74 -11.60 -9.19
N GLY A 7 -17.61 -11.77 -7.88
CA GLY A 7 -18.59 -11.40 -6.87
C GLY A 7 -17.96 -10.96 -5.56
N VAL A 8 -18.65 -11.26 -4.47
CA VAL A 8 -18.19 -11.00 -3.09
C VAL A 8 -17.13 -12.02 -2.73
N THR A 9 -16.06 -11.56 -2.08
CA THR A 9 -15.02 -12.40 -1.48
C THR A 9 -15.17 -12.47 0.04
N LEU A 10 -14.38 -13.32 0.70
CA LEU A 10 -14.37 -13.44 2.16
C LEU A 10 -13.85 -12.17 2.84
N TRP A 11 -14.03 -12.08 4.14
CA TRP A 11 -13.59 -11.01 5.03
C TRP A 11 -14.33 -9.68 4.78
N ASP A 12 -13.61 -8.57 4.71
CA ASP A 12 -14.16 -7.22 4.76
C ASP A 12 -14.86 -6.80 3.43
N SER A 13 -14.64 -7.55 2.34
CA SER A 13 -15.18 -7.25 1.01
C SER A 13 -16.70 -7.12 0.98
N GLY A 14 -17.42 -8.05 1.64
CA GLY A 14 -18.88 -8.02 1.72
C GLY A 14 -19.41 -6.78 2.43
N GLU A 15 -18.78 -6.40 3.53
CA GLU A 15 -19.12 -5.19 4.28
C GLU A 15 -18.88 -3.92 3.46
N PHE A 16 -17.72 -3.80 2.80
CA PHE A 16 -17.44 -2.66 1.94
C PHE A 16 -18.41 -2.55 0.77
N LEU A 17 -18.75 -3.67 0.13
CA LEU A 17 -19.77 -3.68 -0.94
C LEU A 17 -21.13 -3.20 -0.44
N ALA A 18 -21.58 -3.66 0.71
CA ALA A 18 -22.84 -3.26 1.30
C ALA A 18 -22.81 -1.78 1.74
N ALA A 19 -21.69 -1.30 2.31
CA ALA A 19 -21.50 0.11 2.67
C ALA A 19 -21.47 1.02 1.43
N ILE A 20 -20.80 0.63 0.35
CA ILE A 20 -20.80 1.37 -0.92
C ILE A 20 -22.20 1.42 -1.53
N HIS A 21 -22.93 0.31 -1.50
CA HIS A 21 -24.29 0.24 -2.05
C HIS A 21 -25.24 1.21 -1.34
N SER A 22 -25.26 1.17 0.00
CA SER A 22 -26.16 1.94 0.85
C SER A 22 -25.64 3.34 1.22
N LEU A 23 -24.42 3.73 0.81
CA LEU A 23 -23.68 4.87 1.37
C LEU A 23 -23.59 4.77 2.90
N GLY A 24 -23.35 3.57 3.41
CA GLY A 24 -23.24 3.28 4.83
C GLY A 24 -21.86 3.58 5.40
N ILE A 25 -21.71 3.27 6.68
CA ILE A 25 -20.48 3.45 7.46
C ILE A 25 -19.96 2.05 7.83
N PRO A 26 -18.91 1.55 7.14
CA PRO A 26 -18.29 0.28 7.48
C PRO A 26 -17.48 0.39 8.79
N HIS A 27 -16.88 -0.71 9.21
CA HIS A 27 -16.07 -0.79 10.42
C HIS A 27 -15.05 0.36 10.55
N PRO A 28 -14.73 0.81 11.79
CA PRO A 28 -13.81 1.92 12.03
C PRO A 28 -12.43 1.74 11.37
N PRO A 29 -11.93 2.83 10.78
CA PRO A 29 -12.37 4.22 10.94
C PRO A 29 -13.46 4.69 9.96
N GLY A 30 -14.26 3.79 9.37
CA GLY A 30 -15.41 4.14 8.54
C GLY A 30 -15.10 4.49 7.08
N THR A 31 -13.86 4.68 6.71
CA THR A 31 -13.32 4.92 5.36
C THR A 31 -14.25 5.68 4.40
N PRO A 32 -14.76 6.89 4.77
CA PRO A 32 -15.85 7.55 4.04
C PRO A 32 -15.47 7.89 2.59
N PHE A 33 -14.22 8.24 2.35
CA PHE A 33 -13.78 8.60 1.01
C PHE A 33 -13.71 7.37 0.08
N TYR A 34 -13.38 6.19 0.61
CA TYR A 34 -13.47 4.94 -0.15
C TYR A 34 -14.90 4.62 -0.56
N VAL A 35 -15.84 4.74 0.38
CA VAL A 35 -17.26 4.51 0.14
C VAL A 35 -17.78 5.46 -0.97
N LEU A 36 -17.42 6.73 -0.92
CA LEU A 36 -17.81 7.72 -1.93
C LEU A 36 -17.23 7.39 -3.31
N ILE A 37 -15.93 7.08 -3.40
CA ILE A 37 -15.30 6.67 -4.67
C ILE A 37 -15.98 5.43 -5.23
N GLY A 38 -16.17 4.40 -4.40
CA GLY A 38 -16.83 3.16 -4.80
C GLY A 38 -18.25 3.39 -5.30
N LYS A 39 -19.02 4.28 -4.63
CA LYS A 39 -20.36 4.64 -5.06
C LYS A 39 -20.39 5.29 -6.43
N VAL A 40 -19.56 6.32 -6.63
CA VAL A 40 -19.46 7.01 -7.94
C VAL A 40 -19.02 6.02 -9.02
N TRP A 41 -18.03 5.18 -8.74
CA TRP A 41 -17.57 4.16 -9.68
C TRP A 41 -18.68 3.14 -10.03
N SER A 42 -19.43 2.70 -9.03
CA SER A 42 -20.55 1.77 -9.26
C SER A 42 -21.65 2.36 -10.14
N MET A 43 -21.96 3.65 -9.98
CA MET A 43 -22.93 4.36 -10.83
C MET A 43 -22.50 4.37 -12.31
N MET A 44 -21.20 4.37 -12.58
CA MET A 44 -20.66 4.37 -13.95
C MET A 44 -20.58 2.96 -14.55
N PHE A 45 -20.26 1.95 -13.76
CA PHE A 45 -19.82 0.65 -14.27
C PHE A 45 -20.67 -0.56 -13.84
N ALA A 46 -21.53 -0.43 -12.83
CA ALA A 46 -22.30 -1.57 -12.32
C ALA A 46 -23.31 -2.13 -13.34
N SER A 47 -23.84 -1.30 -14.23
CA SER A 47 -24.75 -1.74 -15.28
C SER A 47 -24.09 -2.67 -16.31
N VAL A 48 -22.75 -2.54 -16.49
CA VAL A 48 -21.97 -3.33 -17.45
C VAL A 48 -21.39 -4.58 -16.82
N PHE A 49 -20.85 -4.47 -15.61
CA PHE A 49 -20.07 -5.55 -14.97
C PHE A 49 -20.78 -6.25 -13.82
N GLY A 50 -21.94 -5.74 -13.38
CA GLY A 50 -22.54 -6.09 -12.09
C GLY A 50 -21.89 -5.33 -10.93
N PHE A 51 -22.63 -5.14 -9.82
CA PHE A 51 -22.22 -4.25 -8.74
C PHE A 51 -20.89 -4.69 -8.09
N ALA A 52 -20.83 -5.90 -7.52
CA ALA A 52 -19.64 -6.39 -6.81
C ALA A 52 -18.40 -6.43 -7.73
N ARG A 53 -18.55 -7.00 -8.93
CA ARG A 53 -17.45 -7.08 -9.89
C ARG A 53 -16.97 -5.72 -10.35
N SER A 54 -17.83 -4.71 -10.43
CA SER A 54 -17.42 -3.35 -10.77
C SER A 54 -16.52 -2.75 -9.71
N ILE A 55 -16.77 -2.99 -8.42
CA ILE A 55 -15.91 -2.50 -7.33
C ILE A 55 -14.59 -3.29 -7.26
N ASN A 56 -14.62 -4.61 -7.48
CA ASN A 56 -13.39 -5.38 -7.65
C ASN A 56 -12.53 -4.83 -8.80
N LEU A 57 -13.16 -4.41 -9.91
CA LEU A 57 -12.48 -3.76 -11.02
C LEU A 57 -11.87 -2.41 -10.65
N LEU A 58 -12.48 -1.63 -9.75
CA LEU A 58 -11.90 -0.41 -9.21
C LEU A 58 -10.55 -0.69 -8.55
N SER A 59 -10.46 -1.74 -7.72
CA SER A 59 -9.21 -2.16 -7.09
C SER A 59 -8.13 -2.50 -8.12
N ALA A 60 -8.49 -3.27 -9.16
CA ALA A 60 -7.58 -3.63 -10.25
C ALA A 60 -7.06 -2.39 -11.02
N CYS A 61 -7.96 -1.46 -11.36
CA CYS A 61 -7.60 -0.23 -12.04
C CYS A 61 -6.69 0.66 -11.19
N CYS A 62 -7.04 0.86 -9.90
CA CYS A 62 -6.23 1.66 -8.99
C CYS A 62 -4.81 1.09 -8.84
N THR A 63 -4.67 -0.23 -8.68
CA THR A 63 -3.36 -0.88 -8.59
C THR A 63 -2.57 -0.73 -9.88
N ALA A 64 -3.20 -0.94 -11.05
CA ALA A 64 -2.54 -0.79 -12.34
C ALA A 64 -2.05 0.65 -12.58
N PHE A 65 -2.87 1.66 -12.28
CA PHE A 65 -2.49 3.06 -12.37
C PHE A 65 -1.36 3.42 -11.39
N ALA A 66 -1.42 2.91 -10.16
CA ALA A 66 -0.36 3.10 -9.18
C ALA A 66 0.98 2.53 -9.67
N CYS A 67 0.99 1.29 -10.16
CA CYS A 67 2.18 0.68 -10.74
C CYS A 67 2.71 1.46 -11.95
N GLY A 68 1.81 1.97 -12.83
CA GLY A 68 2.19 2.81 -13.96
C GLY A 68 2.84 4.12 -13.56
N ILE A 69 2.30 4.81 -12.53
CA ILE A 69 2.90 6.04 -12.00
C ILE A 69 4.25 5.75 -11.34
N LEU A 70 4.37 4.66 -10.56
CA LEU A 70 5.65 4.23 -9.97
C LEU A 70 6.69 3.91 -11.04
N THR A 71 6.30 3.22 -12.11
CA THR A 71 7.17 2.97 -13.27
C THR A 71 7.69 4.28 -13.84
N ASN A 72 6.80 5.26 -14.07
CA ASN A 72 7.19 6.57 -14.59
C ASN A 72 8.13 7.32 -13.64
N LEU A 73 7.85 7.32 -12.33
CA LEU A 73 8.73 7.90 -11.31
C LEU A 73 10.11 7.23 -11.34
N PHE A 74 10.13 5.90 -11.34
CA PHE A 74 11.38 5.14 -11.33
C PHE A 74 12.20 5.37 -12.61
N ALA A 75 11.54 5.46 -13.76
CA ALA A 75 12.17 5.81 -15.04
C ALA A 75 12.80 7.21 -15.01
N THR A 76 12.11 8.20 -14.42
CA THR A 76 12.65 9.56 -14.28
C THR A 76 13.75 9.68 -13.25
N TRP A 77 13.82 8.79 -12.26
CA TRP A 77 14.88 8.77 -11.24
C TRP A 77 16.15 8.06 -11.72
N THR A 78 15.97 7.00 -12.51
CA THR A 78 17.09 6.12 -12.89
C THR A 78 17.53 6.27 -14.34
N GLU A 79 16.77 7.03 -15.14
CA GLU A 79 16.97 7.22 -16.60
C GLU A 79 17.00 5.88 -17.37
N ASP A 80 16.33 4.85 -16.84
CA ASP A 80 16.30 3.49 -17.38
C ASP A 80 14.87 2.96 -17.48
N GLY A 81 14.21 3.26 -18.58
CA GLY A 81 12.79 2.93 -18.80
C GLY A 81 12.48 1.43 -18.77
N LEU A 82 13.40 0.59 -19.30
CA LEU A 82 13.20 -0.88 -19.29
C LEU A 82 13.28 -1.42 -17.86
N ALA A 83 14.31 -1.03 -17.11
CA ALA A 83 14.48 -1.48 -15.73
C ALA A 83 13.38 -0.92 -14.82
N ALA A 84 12.91 0.30 -15.07
CA ALA A 84 11.76 0.89 -14.36
C ALA A 84 10.45 0.15 -14.67
N THR A 85 10.23 -0.28 -15.91
CA THR A 85 9.06 -1.10 -16.27
C THR A 85 9.09 -2.43 -15.53
N ALA A 86 10.24 -3.10 -15.51
CA ALA A 86 10.43 -4.32 -14.75
C ALA A 86 10.18 -4.11 -13.23
N ALA A 87 10.66 -2.99 -12.68
CA ALA A 87 10.41 -2.62 -11.28
C ALA A 87 8.91 -2.52 -10.98
N GLY A 88 8.16 -1.74 -11.76
CA GLY A 88 6.72 -1.57 -11.56
C GLY A 88 5.92 -2.87 -11.76
N LEU A 89 6.29 -3.68 -12.75
CA LEU A 89 5.67 -4.99 -12.98
C LEU A 89 5.92 -5.95 -11.82
N THR A 90 7.18 -6.09 -11.37
CA THR A 90 7.51 -6.97 -10.26
C THR A 90 6.77 -6.55 -8.99
N ALA A 91 6.72 -5.26 -8.68
CA ALA A 91 5.99 -4.76 -7.51
C ALA A 91 4.48 -5.06 -7.59
N GLY A 92 3.86 -4.89 -8.77
CA GLY A 92 2.44 -5.17 -8.99
C GLY A 92 2.09 -6.66 -8.97
N LEU A 93 3.05 -7.54 -9.28
CA LEU A 93 2.87 -8.99 -9.33
C LEU A 93 3.20 -9.71 -8.00
N MET A 94 3.65 -8.97 -6.98
CA MET A 94 3.81 -9.55 -5.63
C MET A 94 2.46 -10.00 -5.08
N SER A 95 2.42 -11.13 -4.38
CA SER A 95 1.16 -11.77 -3.99
C SER A 95 0.23 -10.86 -3.19
N THR A 96 0.73 -10.15 -2.18
CA THR A 96 -0.08 -9.22 -1.38
C THR A 96 -0.62 -8.06 -2.22
N VAL A 97 0.18 -7.50 -3.14
CA VAL A 97 -0.25 -6.40 -4.03
C VAL A 97 -1.32 -6.88 -4.99
N TRP A 98 -1.10 -8.04 -5.61
CA TRP A 98 -2.04 -8.62 -6.59
C TRP A 98 -3.34 -9.08 -5.94
N LEU A 99 -3.31 -9.72 -4.76
CA LEU A 99 -4.50 -10.12 -4.02
C LEU A 99 -5.43 -8.92 -3.77
N ASN A 100 -4.88 -7.83 -3.24
CA ASN A 100 -5.64 -6.60 -3.00
C ASN A 100 -6.14 -5.92 -4.28
N ALA A 101 -5.59 -6.26 -5.45
CA ALA A 101 -6.05 -5.78 -6.75
C ALA A 101 -7.21 -6.60 -7.33
N THR A 102 -7.50 -7.78 -6.80
CA THR A 102 -8.50 -8.71 -7.37
C THR A 102 -9.83 -8.73 -6.65
N GLU A 103 -9.94 -8.03 -5.53
CA GLU A 103 -11.12 -7.99 -4.68
C GLU A 103 -11.42 -6.58 -4.16
N THR A 104 -12.60 -6.42 -3.54
CA THR A 104 -13.02 -5.15 -2.94
C THR A 104 -12.31 -4.93 -1.63
N GLU A 105 -11.25 -4.10 -1.68
CA GLU A 105 -10.45 -3.71 -0.53
C GLU A 105 -9.97 -2.27 -0.63
N VAL A 106 -9.80 -1.62 0.52
CA VAL A 106 -9.36 -0.21 0.58
C VAL A 106 -7.91 -0.01 0.14
N TYR A 107 -7.09 -1.08 0.21
CA TYR A 107 -5.63 -1.02 0.01
C TYR A 107 -5.25 -0.58 -1.40
N ALA A 108 -5.97 -1.04 -2.42
CA ALA A 108 -5.70 -0.68 -3.81
C ALA A 108 -5.90 0.83 -4.08
N VAL A 109 -6.98 1.42 -3.56
CA VAL A 109 -7.25 2.86 -3.69
C VAL A 109 -6.25 3.66 -2.86
N ALA A 110 -5.95 3.22 -1.64
CA ALA A 110 -4.96 3.84 -0.77
C ALA A 110 -3.54 3.79 -1.39
N PHE A 111 -3.20 2.71 -2.08
CA PHE A 111 -1.96 2.59 -2.84
C PHE A 111 -1.85 3.66 -3.93
N LEU A 112 -2.89 3.82 -4.74
CA LEU A 112 -2.91 4.85 -5.78
C LEU A 112 -2.74 6.26 -5.18
N PHE A 113 -3.45 6.57 -4.09
CA PHE A 113 -3.32 7.88 -3.42
C PHE A 113 -1.92 8.09 -2.87
N GLY A 114 -1.33 7.11 -2.21
CA GLY A 114 0.05 7.18 -1.74
C GLY A 114 1.05 7.41 -2.88
N VAL A 115 0.87 6.74 -4.01
CA VAL A 115 1.73 6.96 -5.20
C VAL A 115 1.56 8.36 -5.78
N ILE A 116 0.34 8.89 -5.84
CA ILE A 116 0.09 10.27 -6.33
C ILE A 116 0.71 11.29 -5.36
N ILE A 117 0.68 11.05 -4.04
CA ILE A 117 1.36 11.88 -3.05
C ILE A 117 2.87 11.89 -3.31
N LEU A 118 3.51 10.73 -3.53
CA LEU A 118 4.93 10.64 -3.86
C LEU A 118 5.26 11.36 -5.18
N TRP A 119 4.42 11.21 -6.19
CA TRP A 119 4.57 11.86 -7.48
C TRP A 119 4.48 13.40 -7.37
N ALA A 120 3.50 13.91 -6.63
CA ALA A 120 3.38 15.34 -6.38
C ALA A 120 4.56 15.87 -5.56
N ALA A 121 5.01 15.14 -4.54
CA ALA A 121 6.16 15.49 -3.72
C ALA A 121 7.47 15.52 -4.53
N ASP A 122 7.67 14.56 -5.43
CA ASP A 122 8.82 14.54 -6.33
C ASP A 122 8.86 15.78 -7.23
N ARG A 123 7.73 16.15 -7.82
CA ARG A 123 7.60 17.36 -8.64
C ARG A 123 7.81 18.64 -7.85
N ALA A 124 7.32 18.69 -6.60
CA ALA A 124 7.54 19.84 -5.73
C ALA A 124 9.02 20.12 -5.53
N GLY A 125 9.81 19.11 -5.18
CA GLY A 125 11.24 19.26 -4.95
C GLY A 125 12.03 19.51 -6.24
N LYS A 126 11.80 18.70 -7.29
CA LYS A 126 12.52 18.86 -8.59
C LYS A 126 12.27 20.20 -9.25
N ASN A 127 11.03 20.68 -9.24
CA ASN A 127 10.64 21.93 -9.89
C ASN A 127 10.71 23.15 -8.98
N SER A 128 11.00 22.96 -7.69
CA SER A 128 10.95 24.00 -6.65
C SER A 128 9.59 24.75 -6.65
N ASP A 129 8.48 23.99 -6.81
CA ASP A 129 7.13 24.53 -6.95
C ASP A 129 6.22 24.12 -5.78
N ALA A 130 5.89 25.11 -4.94
CA ALA A 130 5.05 24.94 -3.75
C ALA A 130 3.65 24.39 -4.05
N ARG A 131 3.10 24.59 -5.26
CA ARG A 131 1.76 24.10 -5.61
C ARG A 131 1.68 22.59 -5.55
N TRP A 132 2.73 21.90 -5.98
CA TRP A 132 2.82 20.44 -5.90
C TRP A 132 2.96 19.94 -4.45
N ALA A 133 3.67 20.69 -3.60
CA ALA A 133 3.75 20.38 -2.17
C ALA A 133 2.39 20.55 -1.48
N LEU A 134 1.64 21.62 -1.83
CA LEU A 134 0.26 21.82 -1.33
C LEU A 134 -0.67 20.72 -1.82
N LEU A 135 -0.57 20.28 -3.07
CA LEU A 135 -1.33 19.14 -3.57
C LEU A 135 -1.02 17.85 -2.79
N ALA A 136 0.26 17.57 -2.55
CA ALA A 136 0.65 16.41 -1.75
C ALA A 136 0.08 16.47 -0.32
N ALA A 137 0.11 17.65 0.31
CA ALA A 137 -0.45 17.86 1.64
C ALA A 137 -1.99 17.72 1.65
N TYR A 138 -2.70 18.24 0.65
CA TYR A 138 -4.15 18.06 0.50
C TYR A 138 -4.52 16.58 0.35
N LEU A 139 -3.82 15.85 -0.53
CA LEU A 139 -4.05 14.42 -0.75
C LEU A 139 -3.72 13.59 0.49
N ALA A 140 -2.69 13.97 1.27
CA ALA A 140 -2.39 13.33 2.54
C ALA A 140 -3.54 13.57 3.55
N GLY A 141 -4.07 14.79 3.65
CA GLY A 141 -5.24 15.09 4.48
C GLY A 141 -6.47 14.27 4.05
N LEU A 142 -6.75 14.21 2.75
CA LEU A 142 -7.86 13.43 2.20
C LEU A 142 -7.68 11.92 2.46
N SER A 143 -6.45 11.42 2.42
CA SER A 143 -6.12 10.02 2.69
C SER A 143 -6.43 9.58 4.13
N TRP A 144 -6.53 10.52 5.07
CA TRP A 144 -7.01 10.23 6.43
C TRP A 144 -8.44 9.67 6.43
N SER A 145 -9.29 10.14 5.53
CA SER A 145 -10.66 9.65 5.34
C SER A 145 -10.76 8.42 4.41
N LEU A 146 -9.62 7.99 3.86
CA LEU A 146 -9.51 6.80 3.01
C LEU A 146 -8.95 5.62 3.81
N HIS A 147 -7.66 5.61 4.10
CA HIS A 147 -7.00 4.58 4.89
C HIS A 147 -5.59 5.01 5.29
N LEU A 148 -5.17 4.69 6.53
CA LEU A 148 -3.88 5.10 7.10
C LEU A 148 -2.67 4.58 6.31
N ILE A 149 -2.79 3.48 5.58
CA ILE A 149 -1.69 2.94 4.76
C ILE A 149 -1.22 3.92 3.68
N ALA A 150 -2.12 4.77 3.16
CA ALA A 150 -1.74 5.83 2.24
C ALA A 150 -0.85 6.89 2.88
N LEU A 151 -0.90 7.05 4.21
CA LEU A 151 -0.11 8.03 4.94
C LEU A 151 1.31 7.54 5.27
N LEU A 152 1.60 6.25 5.11
CA LEU A 152 2.96 5.72 5.31
C LEU A 152 3.98 6.35 4.37
N VAL A 153 3.53 6.89 3.24
CA VAL A 153 4.42 7.59 2.30
C VAL A 153 4.79 9.01 2.75
N VAL A 154 4.11 9.60 3.74
CA VAL A 154 4.28 11.01 4.13
C VAL A 154 5.71 11.35 4.53
N PRO A 155 6.43 10.56 5.35
CA PRO A 155 7.83 10.85 5.67
C PRO A 155 8.72 10.91 4.41
N SER A 156 8.51 10.00 3.46
CA SER A 156 9.21 9.97 2.17
C SER A 156 8.83 11.14 1.27
N ALA A 157 7.54 11.50 1.25
CA ALA A 157 7.06 12.66 0.53
C ALA A 157 7.69 13.96 1.06
N ILE A 158 7.82 14.11 2.38
CA ILE A 158 8.50 15.26 3.01
C ILE A 158 9.95 15.34 2.52
N LEU A 159 10.70 14.22 2.50
CA LEU A 159 12.05 14.20 1.98
C LEU A 159 12.09 14.63 0.50
N LEU A 160 11.18 14.16 -0.32
CA LEU A 160 11.10 14.52 -1.74
C LEU A 160 10.78 16.01 -1.94
N VAL A 161 9.83 16.57 -1.17
CA VAL A 161 9.45 17.99 -1.23
C VAL A 161 10.64 18.90 -0.91
N PHE A 162 11.43 18.55 0.11
CA PHE A 162 12.53 19.37 0.59
C PHE A 162 13.89 18.99 0.01
N SER A 163 13.94 18.18 -1.05
CA SER A 163 15.17 17.83 -1.76
C SER A 163 15.11 18.32 -3.20
N THR A 164 16.12 19.07 -3.63
CA THR A 164 16.30 19.48 -5.04
C THR A 164 16.61 18.28 -5.94
N GLY A 165 16.58 18.47 -7.26
CA GLY A 165 17.02 17.47 -8.22
C GLY A 165 18.45 16.96 -7.97
N ASP A 166 19.34 17.83 -7.49
CA ASP A 166 20.72 17.49 -7.13
C ASP A 166 20.85 16.88 -5.72
N GLY A 167 19.74 16.67 -5.00
CA GLY A 167 19.69 16.02 -3.68
C GLY A 167 20.05 16.90 -2.49
N TYR A 168 20.17 18.22 -2.69
CA TYR A 168 20.35 19.18 -1.61
C TYR A 168 19.03 19.52 -0.93
N PHE A 169 19.10 19.86 0.35
CA PHE A 169 17.92 20.33 1.09
C PHE A 169 17.57 21.76 0.63
N ALA A 170 16.33 21.98 0.20
CA ALA A 170 15.83 23.29 -0.16
C ALA A 170 14.31 23.38 0.04
N VAL A 171 13.82 24.58 0.33
CA VAL A 171 12.39 24.86 0.40
C VAL A 171 11.86 25.17 -1.01
N PRO A 172 10.78 24.56 -1.48
CA PRO A 172 10.24 24.75 -2.84
C PRO A 172 9.50 26.11 -2.95
N VAL A 173 10.26 27.18 -3.17
CA VAL A 173 9.74 28.58 -3.20
C VAL A 173 9.92 29.29 -4.55
N GLY A 174 10.26 28.55 -5.60
CA GLY A 174 10.56 29.11 -6.92
C GLY A 174 12.03 29.41 -7.15
N ARG A 175 12.42 29.62 -8.41
CA ARG A 175 13.81 29.73 -8.89
C ARG A 175 14.61 30.97 -8.42
N ARG A 176 14.19 31.70 -7.40
CA ARG A 176 14.95 32.89 -6.92
C ARG A 176 15.79 32.49 -5.72
N TYR A 177 17.10 32.73 -5.83
CA TYR A 177 18.01 32.79 -4.68
C TYR A 177 17.43 33.75 -3.65
N VAL A 178 17.24 33.30 -2.43
CA VAL A 178 16.59 34.06 -1.38
C VAL A 178 17.54 34.08 -0.17
N ASP A 179 17.86 35.26 0.30
CA ASP A 179 18.56 35.53 1.54
C ASP A 179 17.95 34.73 2.70
N GLY A 180 18.72 34.17 3.62
CA GLY A 180 18.29 33.18 4.63
C GLY A 180 17.09 33.58 5.49
N ARG A 181 16.84 34.90 5.69
CA ARG A 181 15.61 35.38 6.34
C ARG A 181 14.34 35.15 5.50
N ARG A 182 14.45 35.20 4.18
CA ARG A 182 13.33 34.96 3.26
C ARG A 182 13.05 33.47 3.12
N GLU A 183 14.04 32.61 3.27
CA GLU A 183 13.85 31.14 3.28
C GLU A 183 13.00 30.68 4.47
N ALA A 184 13.28 31.15 5.68
CA ALA A 184 12.50 30.83 6.87
C ALA A 184 11.06 31.31 6.76
N HIS A 185 10.84 32.51 6.20
CA HIS A 185 9.48 33.04 5.99
C HIS A 185 8.71 32.26 4.92
N SER A 186 9.39 31.83 3.88
CA SER A 186 8.80 30.99 2.82
C SER A 186 8.48 29.59 3.31
N PHE A 187 9.32 28.97 4.15
CA PHE A 187 9.04 27.71 4.83
C PHE A 187 7.78 27.80 5.71
N ALA A 188 7.68 28.86 6.53
CA ALA A 188 6.52 29.07 7.40
C ALA A 188 5.21 29.25 6.60
N LYS A 189 5.26 29.94 5.45
CA LYS A 189 4.12 30.06 4.53
C LYS A 189 3.71 28.72 3.94
N LEU A 190 4.68 27.94 3.46
CA LEU A 190 4.45 26.62 2.89
C LEU A 190 3.85 25.67 3.94
N LEU A 191 4.41 25.68 5.16
CA LEU A 191 3.92 24.86 6.26
C LEU A 191 2.48 25.22 6.64
N ARG A 192 2.18 26.52 6.81
CA ARG A 192 0.82 26.99 7.09
C ARG A 192 -0.15 26.61 5.97
N GLY A 193 0.22 26.85 4.72
CA GLY A 193 -0.59 26.47 3.56
C GLY A 193 -0.80 24.96 3.49
N GLY A 194 0.25 24.16 3.71
CA GLY A 194 0.18 22.71 3.75
C GLY A 194 -0.77 22.19 4.83
N VAL A 195 -0.67 22.73 6.06
CA VAL A 195 -1.60 22.38 7.15
C VAL A 195 -3.03 22.72 6.79
N LEU A 196 -3.28 23.93 6.27
CA LEU A 196 -4.63 24.37 5.89
C LEU A 196 -5.25 23.46 4.82
N VAL A 197 -4.53 23.15 3.74
CA VAL A 197 -5.09 22.29 2.69
C VAL A 197 -5.22 20.84 3.14
N ALA A 198 -4.35 20.35 4.03
CA ALA A 198 -4.50 19.03 4.64
C ALA A 198 -5.76 18.97 5.50
N LEU A 199 -6.03 20.00 6.32
CA LEU A 199 -7.27 20.10 7.10
C LEU A 199 -8.51 20.15 6.19
N VAL A 200 -8.44 20.85 5.06
CA VAL A 200 -9.52 20.83 4.05
C VAL A 200 -9.72 19.42 3.51
N GLY A 201 -8.64 18.68 3.16
CA GLY A 201 -8.73 17.28 2.75
C GLY A 201 -9.38 16.39 3.82
N MET A 202 -9.03 16.60 5.09
CA MET A 202 -9.59 15.84 6.21
C MET A 202 -11.09 16.09 6.43
N THR A 203 -11.66 17.21 5.94
CA THR A 203 -13.10 17.48 6.10
C THR A 203 -14.00 16.41 5.48
N ALA A 204 -13.49 15.55 4.58
CA ALA A 204 -14.22 14.39 4.06
C ALA A 204 -14.71 13.44 5.18
N ILE A 205 -14.08 13.46 6.35
CA ILE A 205 -14.55 12.74 7.56
C ILE A 205 -15.93 13.20 8.00
N ALA A 206 -16.32 14.46 7.72
CA ALA A 206 -17.65 14.99 8.06
C ALA A 206 -18.79 14.17 7.42
N PHE A 207 -18.51 13.45 6.31
CA PHE A 207 -19.46 12.52 5.72
C PHE A 207 -19.96 11.47 6.72
N LEU A 208 -19.11 10.97 7.62
CA LEU A 208 -19.51 10.02 8.64
C LEU A 208 -20.64 10.57 9.53
N VAL A 209 -20.48 11.81 10.03
CA VAL A 209 -21.48 12.45 10.87
C VAL A 209 -22.78 12.69 10.11
N ILE A 210 -22.66 13.17 8.86
CA ILE A 210 -23.83 13.45 8.01
C ILE A 210 -24.60 12.16 7.76
N ARG A 211 -23.91 11.07 7.40
CA ARG A 211 -24.56 9.79 7.10
C ARG A 211 -25.13 9.11 8.33
N ALA A 212 -24.41 9.10 9.45
CA ALA A 212 -24.88 8.52 10.69
C ALA A 212 -26.24 9.11 11.13
N ARG A 213 -26.41 10.44 10.98
CA ARG A 213 -27.67 11.13 11.29
C ARG A 213 -28.86 10.77 10.37
N HIS A 214 -28.59 10.07 9.26
CA HIS A 214 -29.63 9.60 8.35
C HIS A 214 -29.86 8.09 8.49
N ASP A 215 -29.34 7.46 9.53
CA ASP A 215 -29.51 6.06 9.89
C ASP A 215 -29.36 5.09 8.70
N PRO A 216 -28.16 5.01 8.08
CA PRO A 216 -27.96 4.10 6.96
C PRO A 216 -28.01 2.64 7.42
N ALA A 217 -28.33 1.73 6.50
CA ALA A 217 -28.45 0.29 6.78
C ALA A 217 -27.16 -0.32 7.40
N ILE A 218 -26.00 0.25 7.12
CA ILE A 218 -24.74 -0.06 7.80
C ILE A 218 -24.25 1.22 8.46
N ASN A 219 -24.22 1.24 9.79
CA ASN A 219 -23.86 2.41 10.61
C ASN A 219 -22.97 1.96 11.77
N GLN A 220 -21.74 1.52 11.45
CA GLN A 220 -20.82 1.01 12.46
C GLN A 220 -20.30 2.13 13.37
N GLY A 221 -20.51 1.91 14.68
CA GLY A 221 -20.10 2.87 15.71
C GLY A 221 -20.95 4.16 15.80
N ASP A 222 -21.99 4.30 14.97
CA ASP A 222 -22.91 5.45 14.93
C ASP A 222 -22.26 6.81 15.23
N PRO A 223 -21.39 7.34 14.34
CA PRO A 223 -20.69 8.59 14.55
C PRO A 223 -21.57 9.84 14.39
N SER A 224 -22.78 9.81 14.94
CA SER A 224 -23.79 10.89 14.84
C SER A 224 -23.47 12.10 15.75
N SER A 225 -22.62 11.91 16.75
CA SER A 225 -22.14 12.92 17.68
C SER A 225 -20.63 13.12 17.60
N ALA A 226 -20.10 14.20 18.19
CA ALA A 226 -18.66 14.42 18.25
C ALA A 226 -17.93 13.36 19.09
N SER A 227 -18.54 12.88 20.19
CA SER A 227 -17.96 11.81 21.00
C SER A 227 -17.88 10.48 20.26
N SER A 228 -18.99 10.04 19.65
CA SER A 228 -19.01 8.79 18.89
C SER A 228 -18.13 8.86 17.63
N LEU A 229 -18.02 10.02 16.97
CA LEU A 229 -17.06 10.21 15.89
C LEU A 229 -15.61 10.01 16.36
N ILE A 230 -15.24 10.58 17.52
CA ILE A 230 -13.91 10.39 18.09
C ILE A 230 -13.66 8.91 18.41
N ASP A 231 -14.65 8.20 18.96
CA ASP A 231 -14.54 6.78 19.26
C ASP A 231 -14.32 5.93 18.00
N VAL A 232 -15.03 6.24 16.91
CA VAL A 232 -14.84 5.60 15.60
C VAL A 232 -13.45 5.91 15.04
N LEU A 233 -13.02 7.16 15.04
CA LEU A 233 -11.71 7.55 14.51
C LEU A 233 -10.55 6.97 15.32
N LEU A 234 -10.69 6.88 16.64
CA LEU A 234 -9.72 6.25 17.54
C LEU A 234 -9.85 4.72 17.57
N ARG A 235 -10.81 4.15 16.84
CA ARG A 235 -11.04 2.69 16.78
C ARG A 235 -11.27 2.05 18.16
N ARG A 236 -11.93 2.75 19.08
CA ARG A 236 -12.13 2.28 20.45
C ARG A 236 -12.95 1.00 20.57
N GLN A 237 -13.73 0.65 19.55
CA GLN A 237 -14.44 -0.64 19.49
C GLN A 237 -13.50 -1.85 19.34
N TYR A 238 -12.28 -1.64 18.88
CA TYR A 238 -11.25 -2.68 18.87
C TYR A 238 -10.39 -2.50 20.12
N ASP A 239 -10.09 -3.58 20.77
CA ASP A 239 -9.09 -3.59 21.85
C ASP A 239 -7.69 -3.43 21.24
N VAL A 240 -7.41 -2.18 20.80
CA VAL A 240 -6.14 -1.86 20.13
C VAL A 240 -5.03 -1.97 21.17
N ALA A 241 -4.11 -2.90 20.95
CA ALA A 241 -2.99 -3.09 21.83
C ALA A 241 -2.17 -1.80 21.98
N PRO A 242 -1.80 -1.39 23.20
CA PRO A 242 -0.91 -0.25 23.40
C PRO A 242 0.46 -0.54 22.78
N LEU A 243 1.24 0.52 22.53
CA LEU A 243 2.61 0.34 22.01
C LEU A 243 3.49 -0.46 22.96
N TRP A 244 3.19 -0.42 24.26
CA TRP A 244 3.84 -1.14 25.32
C TRP A 244 2.84 -1.49 26.43
N PRO A 245 2.90 -2.73 27.01
CA PRO A 245 3.82 -3.82 26.70
C PRO A 245 3.59 -4.46 25.33
N ARG A 246 4.63 -5.11 24.78
CA ARG A 246 4.53 -5.83 23.51
C ARG A 246 3.71 -7.11 23.67
N GLN A 247 2.80 -7.39 22.69
CA GLN A 247 2.01 -8.63 22.68
C GLN A 247 2.84 -9.88 22.31
N ALA A 248 3.93 -9.68 21.58
CA ALA A 248 4.94 -10.69 21.30
C ALA A 248 6.33 -10.03 21.28
N PRO A 249 7.42 -10.76 21.55
CA PRO A 249 8.77 -10.24 21.42
C PRO A 249 9.01 -9.63 20.02
N PHE A 250 9.71 -8.51 19.95
CA PHE A 250 9.91 -7.76 18.70
C PHE A 250 10.55 -8.61 17.58
N TYR A 251 11.47 -9.51 17.95
CA TYR A 251 12.10 -10.42 16.96
C TYR A 251 11.11 -11.42 16.37
N LEU A 252 10.09 -11.87 17.14
CA LEU A 252 9.02 -12.72 16.60
C LEU A 252 8.09 -11.93 15.69
N GLN A 253 7.77 -10.68 16.04
CA GLN A 253 6.97 -9.81 15.16
C GLN A 253 7.67 -9.53 13.83
N LEU A 254 9.00 -9.32 13.83
CA LEU A 254 9.79 -9.23 12.62
C LEU A 254 9.85 -10.57 11.86
N GLY A 255 10.02 -11.68 12.58
CA GLY A 255 10.02 -13.02 11.99
C GLY A 255 8.74 -13.28 11.19
N ASN A 256 7.59 -12.88 11.74
CA ASN A 256 6.30 -12.97 11.05
C ASN A 256 6.26 -12.15 9.74
N VAL A 257 6.85 -10.94 9.73
CA VAL A 257 6.96 -10.15 8.49
C VAL A 257 7.86 -10.83 7.46
N PHE A 258 8.93 -11.49 7.89
CA PHE A 258 9.79 -12.26 6.97
C PHE A 258 9.09 -13.49 6.41
N GLU A 259 8.21 -14.13 7.17
CA GLU A 259 7.33 -15.18 6.64
C GLU A 259 6.38 -14.62 5.57
N TYR A 260 5.74 -13.47 5.82
CA TYR A 260 4.94 -12.77 4.81
C TYR A 260 5.76 -12.35 3.58
N ALA A 261 7.02 -11.95 3.78
CA ALA A 261 7.94 -11.66 2.69
C ALA A 261 8.23 -12.90 1.84
N ASP A 262 8.32 -14.09 2.45
CA ASP A 262 8.51 -15.36 1.73
C ASP A 262 7.34 -15.70 0.80
N TRP A 263 6.14 -15.14 1.02
CA TRP A 263 4.98 -15.37 0.17
C TRP A 263 4.96 -14.52 -1.11
N GLN A 264 5.78 -13.49 -1.23
CA GLN A 264 5.53 -12.42 -2.19
C GLN A 264 5.74 -12.82 -3.65
N PHE A 265 6.68 -13.71 -3.96
CA PHE A 265 7.05 -14.00 -5.35
C PHE A 265 6.59 -15.36 -5.86
N ALA A 266 6.25 -16.29 -4.98
CA ALA A 266 5.91 -17.66 -5.35
C ALA A 266 4.89 -18.31 -4.41
N LYS A 267 3.90 -17.54 -3.94
CA LYS A 267 2.85 -18.02 -3.01
C LYS A 267 2.10 -19.23 -3.58
N GLY A 268 1.89 -19.29 -4.89
CA GLY A 268 1.18 -20.39 -5.54
C GLY A 268 1.86 -21.76 -5.45
N LEU A 269 3.17 -21.82 -5.15
CA LEU A 269 3.90 -23.08 -4.96
C LEU A 269 3.65 -23.72 -3.59
N ALA A 270 3.37 -22.92 -2.57
CA ALA A 270 3.07 -23.38 -1.21
C ALA A 270 2.21 -22.30 -0.51
N PRO A 271 0.89 -22.25 -0.81
CA PRO A 271 -0.02 -21.27 -0.18
C PRO A 271 -0.09 -21.50 1.32
N ASP A 272 -0.06 -20.39 2.08
CA ASP A 272 -0.28 -20.35 3.55
C ASP A 272 0.57 -21.35 4.37
N ALA A 273 1.65 -21.85 3.78
CA ALA A 273 2.58 -22.77 4.43
C ALA A 273 3.76 -22.00 5.09
N PRO A 274 4.34 -22.55 6.16
CA PRO A 274 5.64 -22.09 6.68
C PRO A 274 6.71 -22.12 5.56
N PRO A 275 7.93 -21.55 5.81
CA PRO A 275 9.02 -21.61 4.85
C PRO A 275 9.21 -23.00 4.26
N SER A 276 9.35 -23.10 2.94
CA SER A 276 9.38 -24.35 2.21
C SER A 276 10.55 -24.42 1.23
N TRP A 277 11.04 -25.63 0.95
CA TRP A 277 12.11 -25.87 -0.03
C TRP A 277 11.76 -25.42 -1.45
N TRP A 278 10.48 -25.29 -1.77
CA TRP A 278 10.01 -24.87 -3.10
C TRP A 278 9.88 -23.37 -3.25
N ARG A 279 9.47 -22.66 -2.20
CA ARG A 279 9.18 -21.22 -2.23
C ARG A 279 10.34 -20.38 -1.69
N THR A 280 10.89 -20.73 -0.52
CA THR A 280 11.87 -19.92 0.19
C THR A 280 13.15 -19.63 -0.63
N PRO A 281 13.72 -20.60 -1.41
CA PRO A 281 14.87 -20.29 -2.26
C PRO A 281 14.57 -19.22 -3.32
N ILE A 282 13.34 -19.16 -3.82
CA ILE A 282 12.90 -18.12 -4.78
C ILE A 282 12.87 -16.76 -4.07
N SER A 283 12.31 -16.70 -2.87
CA SER A 283 12.28 -15.47 -2.06
C SER A 283 13.68 -14.96 -1.74
N VAL A 284 14.61 -15.86 -1.41
CA VAL A 284 16.04 -15.52 -1.21
C VAL A 284 16.67 -14.99 -2.50
N LEU A 285 16.39 -15.59 -3.65
CA LEU A 285 16.86 -15.09 -4.94
C LEU A 285 16.38 -13.65 -5.18
N TYR A 286 15.08 -13.37 -4.98
CA TYR A 286 14.55 -12.02 -5.14
C TYR A 286 15.08 -11.04 -4.08
N ALA A 287 15.43 -11.51 -2.89
CA ALA A 287 16.10 -10.67 -1.90
C ALA A 287 17.50 -10.26 -2.36
N LEU A 288 18.28 -11.17 -2.90
CA LEU A 288 19.62 -10.90 -3.45
C LEU A 288 19.56 -9.98 -4.67
N VAL A 289 18.64 -10.24 -5.59
CA VAL A 289 18.42 -9.39 -6.77
C VAL A 289 17.92 -8.01 -6.35
N GLY A 290 17.03 -7.94 -5.35
CA GLY A 290 16.57 -6.68 -4.76
C GLY A 290 17.68 -5.88 -4.10
N LEU A 291 18.62 -6.54 -3.41
CA LEU A 291 19.81 -5.89 -2.86
C LEU A 291 20.70 -5.30 -3.97
N CYS A 292 20.86 -6.02 -5.09
CA CYS A 292 21.55 -5.47 -6.26
C CYS A 292 20.84 -4.20 -6.77
N GLY A 293 19.51 -4.26 -6.96
CA GLY A 293 18.71 -3.10 -7.37
C GLY A 293 18.79 -1.93 -6.40
N PHE A 294 18.77 -2.20 -5.09
CA PHE A 294 18.94 -1.19 -4.03
C PHE A 294 20.29 -0.46 -4.16
N ILE A 295 21.39 -1.19 -4.36
CA ILE A 295 22.72 -0.61 -4.51
C ILE A 295 22.82 0.21 -5.81
N VAL A 296 22.31 -0.33 -6.92
CA VAL A 296 22.33 0.36 -8.21
C VAL A 296 21.48 1.62 -8.17
N HIS A 297 20.27 1.57 -7.57
CA HIS A 297 19.42 2.74 -7.41
C HIS A 297 20.11 3.86 -6.60
N ARG A 298 20.79 3.51 -5.51
CA ARG A 298 21.57 4.48 -4.73
C ARG A 298 22.60 5.23 -5.58
N ASN A 299 23.21 4.54 -6.54
CA ASN A 299 24.23 5.12 -7.42
C ASN A 299 23.61 5.93 -8.58
N SER A 300 22.38 5.59 -8.99
CA SER A 300 21.63 6.30 -10.04
C SER A 300 21.00 7.60 -9.54
N ASP A 301 20.26 7.54 -8.44
CA ASP A 301 19.63 8.72 -7.82
C ASP A 301 19.54 8.57 -6.29
N ARG A 302 20.42 9.25 -5.57
CA ARG A 302 20.47 9.23 -4.10
C ARG A 302 19.24 9.86 -3.45
N ARG A 303 18.59 10.80 -4.13
CA ARG A 303 17.43 11.51 -3.61
C ARG A 303 16.23 10.58 -3.47
N SER A 304 15.80 9.97 -4.55
CA SER A 304 14.69 9.03 -4.55
C SER A 304 15.03 7.74 -3.80
N TRP A 305 16.28 7.30 -3.86
CA TRP A 305 16.75 6.17 -3.05
C TRP A 305 16.53 6.41 -1.55
N ARG A 306 16.91 7.60 -1.01
CA ARG A 306 16.66 7.95 0.40
C ARG A 306 15.18 7.94 0.72
N ALA A 307 14.34 8.48 -0.15
CA ALA A 307 12.89 8.49 0.03
C ALA A 307 12.31 7.08 0.09
N LEU A 308 12.71 6.19 -0.83
CA LEU A 308 12.27 4.79 -0.80
C LEU A 308 12.81 4.01 0.41
N VAL A 309 14.04 4.30 0.86
CA VAL A 309 14.59 3.70 2.09
C VAL A 309 13.75 4.09 3.30
N VAL A 310 13.35 5.37 3.41
CA VAL A 310 12.48 5.81 4.50
C VAL A 310 11.13 5.13 4.41
N LEU A 311 10.52 5.02 3.23
CA LEU A 311 9.25 4.32 3.05
C LEU A 311 9.38 2.84 3.45
N PHE A 312 10.43 2.17 3.01
CA PHE A 312 10.73 0.78 3.34
C PHE A 312 10.85 0.57 4.87
N LEU A 313 11.61 1.42 5.55
CA LEU A 313 11.80 1.32 7.00
C LEU A 313 10.54 1.68 7.79
N VAL A 314 9.81 2.71 7.39
CA VAL A 314 8.54 3.09 8.03
C VAL A 314 7.50 2.00 7.85
N SER A 315 7.39 1.42 6.66
CA SER A 315 6.42 0.36 6.37
C SER A 315 6.82 -1.02 6.91
N LEU A 316 8.07 -1.22 7.32
CA LEU A 316 8.53 -2.40 8.05
C LEU A 316 8.53 -2.14 9.56
N LEU A 317 9.53 -1.39 10.04
CA LEU A 317 9.77 -1.21 11.48
C LEU A 317 8.70 -0.34 12.14
N GLY A 318 8.24 0.71 11.45
CA GLY A 318 7.19 1.60 11.94
C GLY A 318 5.87 0.85 12.10
N VAL A 319 5.49 0.02 11.13
CA VAL A 319 4.26 -0.77 11.17
C VAL A 319 4.35 -1.84 12.26
N VAL A 320 5.46 -2.59 12.38
CA VAL A 320 5.68 -3.55 13.47
C VAL A 320 5.58 -2.88 14.84
N ALA A 321 6.22 -1.72 14.99
CA ALA A 321 6.16 -0.97 16.26
C ALA A 321 4.75 -0.50 16.58
N TYR A 322 4.04 0.08 15.60
CA TYR A 322 2.71 0.66 15.79
C TYR A 322 1.62 -0.38 16.05
N LEU A 323 1.58 -1.47 15.25
CA LEU A 323 0.49 -2.44 15.36
C LEU A 323 0.62 -3.36 16.58
N ASN A 324 1.84 -3.61 17.06
CA ASN A 324 2.08 -4.50 18.21
C ASN A 324 1.32 -5.83 18.10
N LEU A 325 1.41 -6.50 16.96
CA LEU A 325 0.66 -7.73 16.67
C LEU A 325 1.18 -8.92 17.48
N LYS A 326 0.31 -9.90 17.71
CA LYS A 326 0.67 -11.27 18.05
C LYS A 326 1.32 -11.96 16.85
N ALA A 327 1.73 -13.21 17.00
CA ALA A 327 2.15 -14.04 15.86
C ALA A 327 0.96 -14.26 14.90
N GLY A 328 1.23 -14.36 13.60
CA GLY A 328 0.22 -14.75 12.62
C GLY A 328 -0.22 -16.21 12.81
N PRO A 329 -1.37 -16.62 12.27
CA PRO A 329 -1.86 -18.00 12.42
C PRO A 329 -0.90 -19.06 11.91
N SER A 330 -0.18 -18.80 10.82
CA SER A 330 0.80 -19.72 10.24
C SER A 330 2.19 -19.63 10.86
N PHE A 331 2.51 -18.50 11.55
CA PHE A 331 3.85 -18.23 12.02
C PHE A 331 4.23 -19.07 13.24
N GLY A 332 5.40 -19.65 13.18
CA GLY A 332 5.96 -20.42 14.31
C GLY A 332 5.35 -21.81 14.46
N ALA A 333 4.63 -22.31 13.47
CA ALA A 333 4.13 -23.69 13.48
C ALA A 333 5.29 -24.68 13.73
N GLY A 334 5.18 -25.43 14.81
CA GLY A 334 6.23 -26.36 15.27
C GLY A 334 7.35 -25.74 16.13
N PHE A 335 7.41 -24.40 16.28
CA PHE A 335 8.38 -23.70 17.14
C PHE A 335 7.72 -23.03 18.34
N LEU A 336 6.53 -22.49 18.16
CA LEU A 336 5.76 -21.90 19.26
C LEU A 336 4.89 -22.97 19.92
N PRO A 337 4.64 -22.89 21.26
CA PRO A 337 3.66 -23.73 21.92
C PRO A 337 2.28 -23.60 21.26
N ALA A 338 1.52 -24.68 21.15
CA ALA A 338 0.18 -24.69 20.57
C ALA A 338 -0.80 -23.72 21.27
N ALA A 339 -0.54 -23.42 22.55
CA ALA A 339 -1.33 -22.47 23.35
C ALA A 339 -0.84 -21.00 23.20
N ALA A 340 0.20 -20.71 22.39
CA ALA A 340 0.67 -19.35 22.19
C ALA A 340 -0.43 -18.51 21.52
N PRO A 341 -0.67 -17.27 21.96
CA PRO A 341 -1.70 -16.42 21.37
C PRO A 341 -1.31 -16.01 19.95
N HIS A 342 -2.19 -16.26 18.99
CA HIS A 342 -2.03 -15.87 17.59
C HIS A 342 -3.06 -14.79 17.18
N GLU A 343 -2.78 -14.10 16.08
CA GLU A 343 -3.78 -13.27 15.40
C GLU A 343 -4.88 -14.17 14.81
N ALA A 344 -6.10 -13.62 14.67
CA ALA A 344 -7.24 -14.38 14.12
C ALA A 344 -7.08 -14.65 12.60
N ARG A 345 -6.30 -13.81 11.90
CA ARG A 345 -6.01 -13.95 10.46
C ARG A 345 -4.61 -13.40 10.15
N GLU A 346 -4.09 -13.74 8.98
CA GLU A 346 -2.84 -13.19 8.48
C GLU A 346 -2.96 -11.68 8.25
N ARG A 347 -1.87 -10.97 8.48
CA ARG A 347 -1.82 -9.50 8.49
C ARG A 347 -0.79 -8.94 7.50
N ASP A 348 -0.45 -9.68 6.45
CA ASP A 348 0.55 -9.32 5.43
C ASP A 348 0.23 -7.99 4.73
N TYR A 349 -1.04 -7.67 4.52
CA TYR A 349 -1.51 -6.45 3.87
C TYR A 349 -1.11 -5.15 4.59
N PHE A 350 -0.82 -5.18 5.89
CA PHE A 350 -0.28 -4.00 6.58
C PHE A 350 1.13 -3.63 6.15
N PHE A 351 1.88 -4.59 5.61
CA PHE A 351 3.25 -4.41 5.12
C PHE A 351 3.33 -4.14 3.62
N PHE A 352 2.21 -3.75 3.01
CA PHE A 352 2.05 -3.52 1.58
C PHE A 352 3.17 -2.66 0.97
N TRP A 353 3.49 -1.50 1.57
CA TRP A 353 4.53 -0.61 1.06
C TRP A 353 5.95 -1.18 1.20
N PHE A 354 6.21 -1.96 2.23
CA PHE A 354 7.47 -2.69 2.38
C PHE A 354 7.68 -3.64 1.18
N PHE A 355 6.66 -4.39 0.83
CA PHE A 355 6.69 -5.28 -0.32
C PHE A 355 6.82 -4.51 -1.64
N VAL A 356 6.06 -3.45 -1.85
CA VAL A 356 6.18 -2.59 -3.04
C VAL A 356 7.62 -2.10 -3.23
N CYS A 357 8.26 -1.57 -2.19
CA CYS A 357 9.65 -1.12 -2.27
C CYS A 357 10.62 -2.25 -2.64
N TRP A 358 10.42 -3.42 -2.04
CA TRP A 358 11.23 -4.60 -2.35
C TRP A 358 11.01 -5.06 -3.80
N GLY A 359 9.77 -5.16 -4.27
CA GLY A 359 9.44 -5.49 -5.66
C GLY A 359 10.04 -4.53 -6.67
N LEU A 360 10.01 -3.21 -6.38
CA LEU A 360 10.65 -2.19 -7.22
C LEU A 360 12.16 -2.46 -7.36
N TRP A 361 12.86 -2.68 -6.25
CA TRP A 361 14.30 -2.97 -6.31
C TRP A 361 14.60 -4.32 -6.93
N ALA A 362 13.79 -5.33 -6.70
CA ALA A 362 13.98 -6.66 -7.29
C ALA A 362 13.83 -6.62 -8.82
N GLY A 363 12.78 -6.02 -9.35
CA GLY A 363 12.58 -5.88 -10.79
C GLY A 363 13.64 -5.00 -11.46
N PHE A 364 14.01 -3.89 -10.83
CA PHE A 364 15.09 -3.02 -11.29
C PHE A 364 16.43 -3.76 -11.31
N GLY A 365 16.76 -4.44 -10.23
CA GLY A 365 17.98 -5.21 -10.09
C GLY A 365 18.10 -6.34 -11.11
N ALA A 366 17.00 -7.02 -11.41
CA ALA A 366 16.99 -8.09 -12.39
C ALA A 366 17.43 -7.62 -13.79
N ILE A 367 16.88 -6.50 -14.27
CA ILE A 367 17.30 -5.94 -15.58
C ILE A 367 18.73 -5.39 -15.55
N ARG A 368 19.13 -4.75 -14.44
CA ARG A 368 20.51 -4.25 -14.33
C ARG A 368 21.51 -5.41 -14.29
N LEU A 369 21.17 -6.49 -13.60
CA LEU A 369 21.99 -7.69 -13.50
C LEU A 369 22.06 -8.44 -14.84
N SER A 370 20.96 -8.52 -15.61
CA SER A 370 20.95 -9.18 -16.91
C SER A 370 21.95 -8.58 -17.90
N ARG A 371 22.25 -7.27 -17.77
CA ARG A 371 23.24 -6.59 -18.63
C ARG A 371 24.69 -6.88 -18.24
N LEU A 372 24.93 -7.43 -17.06
CA LEU A 372 26.27 -7.77 -16.54
C LEU A 372 26.59 -9.24 -16.68
N LEU A 373 25.56 -10.10 -16.80
CA LEU A 373 25.70 -11.53 -16.86
C LEU A 373 25.87 -12.01 -18.29
N VAL A 374 26.56 -13.16 -18.44
CA VAL A 374 26.68 -13.87 -19.72
C VAL A 374 25.52 -14.85 -19.91
N THR A 375 25.27 -15.25 -21.15
CA THR A 375 24.27 -16.27 -21.49
C THR A 375 24.70 -17.62 -20.87
N PRO A 376 23.77 -18.38 -20.23
CA PRO A 376 22.31 -18.19 -20.18
C PRO A 376 21.80 -17.37 -18.98
N LEU A 377 22.65 -16.98 -18.04
CA LEU A 377 22.26 -16.33 -16.79
C LEU A 377 21.57 -14.95 -17.02
N ASN A 378 21.98 -14.24 -18.07
CA ASN A 378 21.34 -12.97 -18.44
C ASN A 378 19.86 -13.18 -18.85
N LEU A 379 19.52 -14.27 -19.53
CA LEU A 379 18.15 -14.61 -19.89
C LEU A 379 17.31 -14.93 -18.66
N VAL A 380 17.87 -15.67 -17.70
CA VAL A 380 17.20 -15.93 -16.42
C VAL A 380 16.89 -14.61 -15.71
N ALA A 381 17.87 -13.72 -15.58
CA ALA A 381 17.67 -12.43 -14.94
C ALA A 381 16.63 -11.55 -15.66
N LEU A 382 16.56 -11.63 -17.01
CA LEU A 382 15.58 -10.89 -17.81
C LEU A 382 14.14 -11.40 -17.58
N VAL A 383 13.95 -12.67 -17.27
CA VAL A 383 12.63 -13.29 -17.06
C VAL A 383 12.13 -13.09 -15.62
N LEU A 384 13.01 -12.90 -14.64
CA LEU A 384 12.65 -12.74 -13.23
C LEU A 384 11.50 -11.73 -12.98
N PRO A 385 11.43 -10.53 -13.60
CA PRO A 385 10.34 -9.58 -13.36
C PRO A 385 8.95 -10.14 -13.68
N PHE A 386 8.84 -11.14 -14.52
CA PHE A 386 7.59 -11.75 -14.97
C PHE A 386 7.26 -13.07 -14.24
N ALA A 387 8.25 -13.73 -13.67
CA ALA A 387 8.05 -15.03 -13.02
C ALA A 387 6.96 -15.02 -11.92
N PRO A 388 6.79 -13.97 -11.10
CA PRO A 388 5.72 -13.93 -10.13
C PRO A 388 4.32 -14.00 -10.74
N ALA A 389 4.14 -13.60 -12.02
CA ALA A 389 2.86 -13.74 -12.71
C ALA A 389 2.40 -15.19 -12.82
N LEU A 390 3.33 -16.12 -13.00
CA LEU A 390 3.04 -17.56 -13.05
C LEU A 390 3.06 -18.18 -11.65
N LEU A 391 4.05 -17.83 -10.85
CA LEU A 391 4.30 -18.45 -9.54
C LEU A 391 3.27 -18.05 -8.46
N ASN A 392 2.62 -16.90 -8.62
CA ASN A 392 1.54 -16.46 -7.73
C ASN A 392 0.14 -16.77 -8.26
N TRP A 393 0.00 -17.17 -9.53
CA TRP A 393 -1.30 -17.25 -10.21
C TRP A 393 -2.36 -18.00 -9.40
N THR A 394 -2.06 -19.21 -8.97
CA THR A 394 -3.02 -20.08 -8.25
C THR A 394 -3.43 -19.50 -6.88
N ALA A 395 -2.56 -18.74 -6.23
CA ALA A 395 -2.83 -18.13 -4.94
C ALA A 395 -3.61 -16.81 -5.03
N VAL A 396 -3.60 -16.16 -6.21
CA VAL A 396 -4.25 -14.85 -6.42
C VAL A 396 -5.48 -14.93 -7.34
N ASP A 397 -5.81 -16.10 -7.84
CA ASP A 397 -6.98 -16.31 -8.70
C ASP A 397 -8.25 -16.41 -7.86
N ARG A 398 -9.05 -15.33 -7.88
CA ARG A 398 -10.28 -15.20 -7.11
C ARG A 398 -11.54 -15.58 -7.90
N ARG A 399 -11.41 -16.19 -9.07
CA ARG A 399 -12.56 -16.51 -9.93
C ARG A 399 -13.49 -17.57 -9.34
N THR A 400 -12.97 -18.44 -8.48
CA THR A 400 -13.70 -19.54 -7.83
C THR A 400 -14.20 -19.20 -6.43
N ASP A 401 -13.67 -18.16 -5.77
CA ASP A 401 -13.99 -17.81 -4.38
C ASP A 401 -15.49 -17.75 -4.06
N PRO A 402 -16.38 -17.13 -4.88
CA PRO A 402 -17.81 -17.08 -4.61
C PRO A 402 -18.48 -18.47 -4.64
N VAL A 403 -17.96 -19.40 -5.44
CA VAL A 403 -18.47 -20.77 -5.53
C VAL A 403 -18.10 -21.55 -4.28
N GLU A 404 -16.86 -21.42 -3.81
CA GLU A 404 -16.39 -22.06 -2.58
C GLU A 404 -17.11 -21.52 -1.34
N ILE A 405 -17.36 -20.22 -1.25
CA ILE A 405 -18.13 -19.61 -0.16
C ILE A 405 -19.53 -20.19 -0.13
N ARG A 406 -20.20 -20.31 -1.28
CA ARG A 406 -21.53 -20.88 -1.37
C ARG A 406 -21.55 -22.34 -0.96
N ALA A 407 -20.61 -23.14 -1.44
CA ALA A 407 -20.48 -24.54 -1.07
C ALA A 407 -20.32 -24.74 0.44
N ARG A 408 -19.47 -23.93 1.10
CA ARG A 408 -19.28 -23.96 2.56
C ARG A 408 -20.52 -23.55 3.35
N LEU A 409 -21.32 -22.62 2.83
CA LEU A 409 -22.60 -22.23 3.45
C LEU A 409 -23.69 -23.31 3.28
N ASP A 410 -23.67 -24.06 2.17
CA ASP A 410 -24.60 -25.15 1.93
C ASP A 410 -24.25 -26.41 2.76
N GLU A 411 -23.00 -26.54 3.25
CA GLU A 411 -22.53 -27.62 4.12
C GLU A 411 -22.71 -27.33 5.63
N SER A 412 -23.02 -26.10 6.03
CA SER A 412 -23.20 -25.65 7.43
C SER A 412 -24.68 -25.61 7.81
#